data_d0babc77042543d03efab27c5997b799
#
_entry.id   d0babc77042543d03efab27c5997b799
#
_cell.length_a   1.000
_cell.length_b   1.000
_cell.length_c   1.000
_cell.angle_alpha   90.00
_cell.angle_beta   90.00
_cell.angle_gamma   90.00
#
_symmetry.space_group_name_H-M   'P 1'
#
loop_
_entity.id
_entity.type
_entity.pdbx_description
1 polymer ?
#
loop_
_entity_poly.entity_id
_entity_poly.type
_entity_poly.pdbx_seq_one_letter_code
_entity_poly.pdbx_strand_id
1 'polypeptide(L)'
;SILLSIIGMLTGAVVDTIGIRKTLLISIFFLLFSRFFMSFVTNPALIFVLGFIPMAIGFAVVGPLVSIAIKKYTTKETAAMGFGLFYVLMNLGYAIGSMLFDKIRGFFSVTDAAGVVNENAGTMLFGLHFTTYQMVFVIGFGFTIISLIVAFFIRDHIEINDEGELVKTPKKELGSGLESVKNSAIDVATMLKNVVVEKTFWIYIGILALTLFVRCVFFHFSYTFPKYGISVLGEGAPIGNIYGFLNSVLIIFAVPIVSYITKKTSSYKMMIIGSVVSSLACFIAVIPPSFFEGLTNTPLGELVFIKWLNLVDSPEKMSGITAVSEYWPLIFFIFIFTIGESIWSPRLMQFTAEIAPKGKEGTYIALSILPWFAAKFFVGPMSGLLIKIYTPFENGHPLPASPDHAMIWFWIGAMALLTPVTLFCFGKFFMRKLSVESEK
;
A
#
# COMPACT_ATOMS: atom_id res chain seq x y z
N SER A 1 -13.25 1.08 -0.98
CA SER A 1 -12.71 0.66 0.34
C SER A 1 -13.71 -0.20 1.11
N ILE A 2 -14.98 0.25 1.30
CA ILE A 2 -16.02 -0.52 2.02
C ILE A 2 -16.27 -1.88 1.35
N LEU A 3 -16.44 -1.89 0.02
CA LEU A 3 -16.62 -3.11 -0.77
C LEU A 3 -15.46 -4.10 -0.58
N LEU A 4 -14.22 -3.61 -0.61
CA LEU A 4 -13.00 -4.39 -0.35
C LEU A 4 -13.05 -5.09 1.01
N SER A 5 -13.55 -4.42 2.03
CA SER A 5 -13.62 -4.96 3.40
C SER A 5 -14.63 -6.08 3.51
N ILE A 6 -15.84 -5.84 3.03
CA ILE A 6 -16.94 -6.82 3.09
C ILE A 6 -16.55 -8.08 2.33
N ILE A 7 -16.04 -7.94 1.11
CA ILE A 7 -15.61 -9.08 0.30
C ILE A 7 -14.40 -9.80 0.93
N GLY A 8 -13.44 -9.04 1.46
CA GLY A 8 -12.27 -9.60 2.15
C GLY A 8 -12.65 -10.46 3.35
N MET A 9 -13.64 -10.03 4.16
CA MET A 9 -14.15 -10.81 5.29
C MET A 9 -14.83 -12.13 4.85
N LEU A 10 -15.50 -12.12 3.70
CA LEU A 10 -16.18 -13.31 3.17
C LEU A 10 -15.20 -14.29 2.46
N THR A 11 -13.98 -13.86 2.17
CA THR A 11 -13.00 -14.67 1.43
C THR A 11 -12.69 -15.99 2.13
N GLY A 12 -12.60 -16.00 3.46
CA GLY A 12 -12.36 -17.23 4.23
C GLY A 12 -13.38 -18.32 3.93
N ALA A 13 -14.65 -17.96 3.97
CA ALA A 13 -15.76 -18.86 3.66
C ALA A 13 -15.75 -19.38 2.23
N VAL A 14 -15.44 -18.49 1.29
CA VAL A 14 -15.32 -18.85 -0.13
C VAL A 14 -14.19 -19.87 -0.32
N VAL A 15 -13.02 -19.63 0.32
CA VAL A 15 -11.88 -20.56 0.27
C VAL A 15 -12.21 -21.92 0.86
N ASP A 16 -12.90 -21.97 2.01
CA ASP A 16 -13.27 -23.22 2.65
C ASP A 16 -14.28 -24.03 1.82
N THR A 17 -15.06 -23.32 1.02
CA THR A 17 -16.10 -23.91 0.17
C THR A 17 -15.57 -24.44 -1.15
N ILE A 18 -14.86 -23.62 -1.93
CA ILE A 18 -14.45 -23.94 -3.31
C ILE A 18 -12.94 -24.20 -3.47
N GLY A 19 -12.17 -23.98 -2.41
CA GLY A 19 -10.71 -24.16 -2.40
C GLY A 19 -9.91 -22.92 -2.76
N ILE A 20 -8.60 -22.95 -2.48
CA ILE A 20 -7.67 -21.85 -2.68
C ILE A 20 -7.53 -21.53 -4.16
N ARG A 21 -7.27 -22.55 -5.02
CA ARG A 21 -7.03 -22.35 -6.45
C ARG A 21 -8.23 -21.72 -7.15
N LYS A 22 -9.44 -22.25 -6.94
CA LYS A 22 -10.64 -21.71 -7.58
C LYS A 22 -10.95 -20.30 -7.15
N THR A 23 -10.80 -20.00 -5.86
CA THR A 23 -10.96 -18.64 -5.33
C THR A 23 -9.96 -17.67 -5.95
N LEU A 24 -8.70 -18.09 -6.12
CA LEU A 24 -7.67 -17.30 -6.78
C LEU A 24 -8.00 -17.08 -8.26
N LEU A 25 -8.43 -18.10 -8.98
CA LEU A 25 -8.82 -17.99 -10.39
C LEU A 25 -9.98 -17.01 -10.60
N ILE A 26 -10.98 -17.03 -9.71
CA ILE A 26 -12.10 -16.06 -9.72
C ILE A 26 -11.56 -14.64 -9.49
N SER A 27 -10.68 -14.46 -8.52
CA SER A 27 -10.05 -13.16 -8.24
C SER A 27 -9.27 -12.65 -9.46
N ILE A 28 -8.44 -13.49 -10.05
CA ILE A 28 -7.64 -13.14 -11.24
C ILE A 28 -8.57 -12.84 -12.43
N PHE A 29 -9.69 -13.54 -12.59
CA PHE A 29 -10.68 -13.24 -13.63
C PHE A 29 -11.22 -11.80 -13.48
N PHE A 30 -11.60 -11.37 -12.28
CA PHE A 30 -12.04 -9.99 -12.04
C PHE A 30 -10.94 -8.98 -12.34
N LEU A 31 -9.68 -9.29 -12.02
CA LEU A 31 -8.53 -8.42 -12.32
C LEU A 31 -8.26 -8.36 -13.83
N LEU A 32 -8.36 -9.46 -14.56
CA LEU A 32 -8.24 -9.49 -16.02
C LEU A 32 -9.36 -8.69 -16.69
N PHE A 33 -10.60 -8.93 -16.27
CA PHE A 33 -11.76 -8.18 -16.76
C PHE A 33 -11.58 -6.68 -16.57
N SER A 34 -11.21 -6.26 -15.36
CA SER A 34 -10.94 -4.87 -15.04
C SER A 34 -9.87 -4.26 -15.95
N ARG A 35 -8.70 -4.91 -16.03
CA ARG A 35 -7.56 -4.39 -16.80
C ARG A 35 -7.86 -4.33 -18.29
N PHE A 36 -8.61 -5.30 -18.83
CA PHE A 36 -9.09 -5.27 -20.22
C PHE A 36 -9.89 -4.00 -20.47
N PHE A 37 -10.93 -3.73 -19.66
CA PHE A 37 -11.75 -2.53 -19.86
C PHE A 37 -10.97 -1.23 -19.63
N MET A 38 -10.09 -1.17 -18.64
CA MET A 38 -9.24 0.00 -18.41
C MET A 38 -8.24 0.27 -19.53
N SER A 39 -7.90 -0.74 -20.32
CA SER A 39 -7.04 -0.60 -21.51
C SER A 39 -7.76 0.03 -22.70
N PHE A 40 -9.06 -0.23 -22.89
CA PHE A 40 -9.77 0.15 -24.11
C PHE A 40 -10.83 1.24 -23.91
N VAL A 41 -11.33 1.42 -22.70
CA VAL A 41 -12.42 2.37 -22.41
C VAL A 41 -11.85 3.71 -22.00
N THR A 42 -12.40 4.79 -22.56
CA THR A 42 -12.03 6.16 -22.22
C THR A 42 -13.11 6.91 -21.41
N ASN A 43 -14.36 6.42 -21.43
CA ASN A 43 -15.44 7.03 -20.69
C ASN A 43 -15.27 6.81 -19.17
N PRO A 44 -15.18 7.88 -18.35
CA PRO A 44 -14.92 7.77 -16.91
C PRO A 44 -15.97 6.94 -16.15
N ALA A 45 -17.26 7.04 -16.52
CA ALA A 45 -18.32 6.27 -15.85
C ALA A 45 -18.19 4.78 -16.13
N LEU A 46 -17.89 4.41 -17.38
CA LEU A 46 -17.64 3.01 -17.75
C LEU A 46 -16.36 2.49 -17.12
N ILE A 47 -15.28 3.28 -17.06
CA ILE A 47 -14.05 2.92 -16.33
C ILE A 47 -14.37 2.66 -14.85
N PHE A 48 -15.20 3.48 -14.23
CA PHE A 48 -15.59 3.26 -12.83
C PHE A 48 -16.33 1.92 -12.66
N VAL A 49 -17.32 1.63 -13.49
CA VAL A 49 -18.16 0.43 -13.34
C VAL A 49 -17.44 -0.84 -13.79
N LEU A 50 -16.80 -0.82 -14.98
CA LEU A 50 -16.19 -2.01 -15.60
C LEU A 50 -14.71 -2.18 -15.21
N GLY A 51 -14.06 -1.10 -14.80
CA GLY A 51 -12.66 -1.11 -14.36
C GLY A 51 -12.55 -1.19 -12.84
N PHE A 52 -12.88 -0.12 -12.12
CA PHE A 52 -12.59 -0.02 -10.68
C PHE A 52 -13.40 -0.97 -9.80
N ILE A 53 -14.67 -1.24 -10.10
CA ILE A 53 -15.48 -2.16 -9.28
C ILE A 53 -14.94 -3.60 -9.37
N PRO A 54 -14.74 -4.19 -10.56
CA PRO A 54 -14.16 -5.53 -10.68
C PRO A 54 -12.74 -5.61 -10.10
N MET A 55 -11.93 -4.55 -10.28
CA MET A 55 -10.60 -4.49 -9.68
C MET A 55 -10.66 -4.55 -8.15
N ALA A 56 -11.60 -3.81 -7.55
CA ALA A 56 -11.81 -3.83 -6.11
C ALA A 56 -12.22 -5.23 -5.61
N ILE A 57 -13.10 -5.93 -6.34
CA ILE A 57 -13.51 -7.30 -6.02
C ILE A 57 -12.30 -8.24 -6.08
N GLY A 58 -11.52 -8.20 -7.16
CA GLY A 58 -10.33 -9.03 -7.30
C GLY A 58 -9.31 -8.81 -6.18
N PHE A 59 -8.93 -7.57 -5.91
CA PHE A 59 -7.96 -7.25 -4.85
C PHE A 59 -8.48 -7.56 -3.44
N ALA A 60 -9.79 -7.48 -3.18
CA ALA A 60 -10.36 -7.80 -1.88
C ALA A 60 -10.10 -9.24 -1.46
N VAL A 61 -10.06 -10.14 -2.43
CA VAL A 61 -9.90 -11.58 -2.22
C VAL A 61 -8.43 -11.97 -2.04
N VAL A 62 -7.50 -11.35 -2.77
CA VAL A 62 -6.09 -11.79 -2.84
C VAL A 62 -5.41 -11.77 -1.47
N GLY A 63 -5.54 -10.69 -0.70
CA GLY A 63 -4.83 -10.53 0.57
C GLY A 63 -5.20 -11.62 1.61
N PRO A 64 -6.49 -11.77 1.97
CA PRO A 64 -6.93 -12.83 2.86
C PRO A 64 -6.62 -14.24 2.32
N LEU A 65 -6.80 -14.47 1.02
CA LEU A 65 -6.54 -15.75 0.37
C LEU A 65 -5.08 -16.20 0.56
N VAL A 66 -4.13 -15.31 0.31
CA VAL A 66 -2.70 -15.63 0.48
C VAL A 66 -2.38 -15.95 1.93
N SER A 67 -2.96 -15.20 2.88
CA SER A 67 -2.77 -15.48 4.31
C SER A 67 -3.31 -16.85 4.70
N ILE A 68 -4.47 -17.26 4.17
CA ILE A 68 -5.04 -18.59 4.36
C ILE A 68 -4.15 -19.66 3.71
N ALA A 69 -3.67 -19.41 2.48
CA ALA A 69 -2.80 -20.34 1.78
C ALA A 69 -1.50 -20.59 2.54
N ILE A 70 -0.85 -19.52 3.05
CA ILE A 70 0.36 -19.68 3.86
C ILE A 70 0.08 -20.56 5.09
N LYS A 71 -1.00 -20.28 5.83
CA LYS A 71 -1.38 -21.11 7.01
C LYS A 71 -1.63 -22.57 6.65
N LYS A 72 -2.23 -22.86 5.49
CA LYS A 72 -2.53 -24.24 5.05
C LYS A 72 -1.31 -24.97 4.51
N TYR A 73 -0.33 -24.26 3.98
CA TYR A 73 0.86 -24.84 3.34
C TYR A 73 2.12 -24.77 4.20
N THR A 74 2.01 -24.35 5.46
CA THR A 74 3.12 -24.29 6.41
C THR A 74 2.76 -24.95 7.73
N THR A 75 3.76 -25.49 8.45
CA THR A 75 3.60 -25.90 9.84
C THR A 75 3.56 -24.69 10.77
N LYS A 76 3.19 -24.87 12.02
CA LYS A 76 3.25 -23.81 13.06
C LYS A 76 4.65 -23.21 13.19
N GLU A 77 5.68 -24.04 13.05
CA GLU A 77 7.08 -23.61 13.15
C GLU A 77 7.54 -22.79 11.92
N THR A 78 7.08 -23.17 10.73
CA THR A 78 7.49 -22.52 9.46
C THR A 78 6.58 -21.40 9.00
N ALA A 79 5.41 -21.22 9.63
CA ALA A 79 4.43 -20.20 9.26
C ALA A 79 5.02 -18.77 9.30
N ALA A 80 5.80 -18.44 10.33
CA ALA A 80 6.46 -17.14 10.45
C ALA A 80 7.41 -16.86 9.26
N MET A 81 8.14 -17.87 8.82
CA MET A 81 9.02 -17.79 7.64
C MET A 81 8.18 -17.63 6.35
N GLY A 82 7.07 -18.36 6.23
CA GLY A 82 6.14 -18.25 5.10
C GLY A 82 5.56 -16.83 4.96
N PHE A 83 5.10 -16.22 6.04
CA PHE A 83 4.64 -14.82 6.04
C PHE A 83 5.76 -13.83 5.76
N GLY A 84 6.96 -14.05 6.30
CA GLY A 84 8.15 -13.23 6.02
C GLY A 84 8.53 -13.26 4.54
N LEU A 85 8.58 -14.44 3.94
CA LEU A 85 8.85 -14.60 2.51
C LEU A 85 7.78 -13.92 1.65
N PHE A 86 6.52 -14.09 1.98
CA PHE A 86 5.42 -13.40 1.30
C PHE A 86 5.60 -11.87 1.34
N TYR A 87 5.93 -11.32 2.51
CA TYR A 87 6.15 -9.89 2.68
C TYR A 87 7.31 -9.37 1.81
N VAL A 88 8.43 -10.11 1.77
CA VAL A 88 9.58 -9.79 0.90
C VAL A 88 9.18 -9.85 -0.57
N LEU A 89 8.52 -10.93 -1.01
CA LEU A 89 8.11 -11.09 -2.40
C LEU A 89 7.08 -10.04 -2.82
N MET A 90 6.17 -9.65 -1.93
CA MET A 90 5.21 -8.58 -2.17
C MET A 90 5.93 -7.24 -2.41
N ASN A 91 6.87 -6.87 -1.56
CA ASN A 91 7.63 -5.64 -1.72
C ASN A 91 8.57 -5.68 -2.94
N LEU A 92 9.15 -6.83 -3.25
CA LEU A 92 9.90 -7.02 -4.50
C LEU A 92 9.01 -6.81 -5.73
N GLY A 93 7.78 -7.33 -5.70
CA GLY A 93 6.78 -7.08 -6.73
C GLY A 93 6.43 -5.61 -6.89
N TYR A 94 6.27 -4.88 -5.79
CA TYR A 94 6.05 -3.42 -5.81
C TYR A 94 7.26 -2.67 -6.37
N ALA A 95 8.47 -3.03 -6.00
CA ALA A 95 9.69 -2.42 -6.52
C ALA A 95 9.80 -2.60 -8.05
N ILE A 96 9.67 -3.83 -8.54
CA ILE A 96 9.71 -4.15 -9.97
C ILE A 96 8.58 -3.45 -10.72
N GLY A 97 7.35 -3.50 -10.18
CA GLY A 97 6.18 -2.86 -10.78
C GLY A 97 6.34 -1.35 -10.92
N SER A 98 6.94 -0.70 -9.92
CA SER A 98 7.18 0.75 -9.91
C SER A 98 8.25 1.16 -10.91
N MET A 99 9.34 0.40 -11.02
CA MET A 99 10.35 0.63 -12.08
C MET A 99 9.75 0.44 -13.48
N LEU A 100 8.93 -0.61 -13.63
CA LEU A 100 8.29 -0.91 -14.89
C LEU A 100 7.29 0.18 -15.29
N PHE A 101 6.55 0.71 -14.33
CA PHE A 101 5.64 1.83 -14.52
C PHE A 101 6.36 3.05 -15.13
N ASP A 102 7.50 3.45 -14.59
CA ASP A 102 8.27 4.58 -15.13
C ASP A 102 8.84 4.26 -16.51
N LYS A 103 9.35 3.04 -16.74
CA LYS A 103 9.84 2.64 -18.06
C LYS A 103 8.74 2.63 -19.12
N ILE A 104 7.54 2.18 -18.78
CA ILE A 104 6.38 2.20 -19.70
C ILE A 104 6.02 3.66 -20.01
N ARG A 105 5.95 4.52 -18.99
CA ARG A 105 5.67 5.94 -19.19
C ARG A 105 6.71 6.58 -20.09
N GLY A 106 7.99 6.41 -19.82
CA GLY A 106 9.07 6.96 -20.65
C GLY A 106 9.11 6.42 -22.07
N PHE A 107 8.72 5.15 -22.29
CA PHE A 107 8.73 4.52 -23.61
C PHE A 107 7.54 4.96 -24.50
N PHE A 108 6.36 5.16 -23.93
CA PHE A 108 5.13 5.48 -24.67
C PHE A 108 4.75 6.94 -24.61
N SER A 109 5.43 7.79 -23.80
CA SER A 109 5.26 9.23 -23.86
C SER A 109 5.93 9.82 -25.12
N VAL A 110 5.43 10.94 -25.59
CA VAL A 110 6.01 11.69 -26.71
C VAL A 110 6.56 13.00 -26.17
N THR A 111 7.82 13.29 -26.51
CA THR A 111 8.44 14.58 -26.19
C THR A 111 8.29 15.49 -27.40
N ASP A 112 7.72 16.68 -27.20
CA ASP A 112 7.58 17.67 -28.26
C ASP A 112 8.92 18.37 -28.62
N ALA A 113 8.89 19.22 -29.64
CA ALA A 113 10.07 19.96 -30.09
C ALA A 113 10.62 20.96 -29.03
N ALA A 114 9.81 21.30 -28.03
CA ALA A 114 10.22 22.18 -26.92
C ALA A 114 10.78 21.37 -25.72
N GLY A 115 10.86 20.04 -25.84
CA GLY A 115 11.31 19.14 -24.78
C GLY A 115 10.26 18.82 -23.72
N VAL A 116 9.00 19.21 -23.94
CA VAL A 116 7.89 18.90 -23.02
C VAL A 116 7.39 17.48 -23.26
N VAL A 117 7.37 16.68 -22.21
CA VAL A 117 6.87 15.29 -22.25
C VAL A 117 5.34 15.29 -22.19
N ASN A 118 4.70 14.66 -23.17
CA ASN A 118 3.25 14.46 -23.21
C ASN A 118 2.91 12.98 -22.98
N GLU A 119 2.48 12.65 -21.79
CA GLU A 119 2.09 11.29 -21.42
C GLU A 119 0.71 10.88 -21.98
N ASN A 120 -0.10 11.82 -22.46
CA ASN A 120 -1.38 11.52 -23.09
C ASN A 120 -1.27 11.24 -24.60
N ALA A 121 -0.13 11.58 -25.22
CA ALA A 121 0.07 11.35 -26.66
C ALA A 121 -0.02 9.87 -27.04
N GLY A 122 0.55 8.98 -26.23
CA GLY A 122 0.42 7.53 -26.39
C GLY A 122 1.02 6.97 -27.67
N THR A 123 0.53 5.83 -28.10
CA THR A 123 1.02 5.11 -29.28
C THR A 123 -0.09 4.43 -30.06
N MET A 124 0.18 4.12 -31.34
CA MET A 124 -0.69 3.28 -32.16
C MET A 124 -0.26 1.81 -32.07
N LEU A 125 -1.18 0.94 -31.67
CA LEU A 125 -0.97 -0.50 -31.63
C LEU A 125 -2.15 -1.20 -32.29
N PHE A 126 -1.89 -2.06 -33.29
CA PHE A 126 -2.93 -2.75 -34.06
C PHE A 126 -4.01 -1.82 -34.66
N GLY A 127 -3.63 -0.60 -35.06
CA GLY A 127 -4.56 0.38 -35.62
C GLY A 127 -5.44 1.10 -34.59
N LEU A 128 -5.24 0.85 -33.29
CA LEU A 128 -5.92 1.53 -32.18
C LEU A 128 -4.95 2.48 -31.47
N HIS A 129 -5.44 3.64 -31.08
CA HIS A 129 -4.68 4.59 -30.29
C HIS A 129 -4.81 4.26 -28.80
N PHE A 130 -3.66 4.14 -28.11
CA PHE A 130 -3.59 3.94 -26.67
C PHE A 130 -2.81 5.09 -26.05
N THR A 131 -3.35 5.70 -25.00
CA THR A 131 -2.59 6.63 -24.16
C THR A 131 -1.51 5.88 -23.39
N THR A 132 -0.50 6.57 -22.92
CA THR A 132 0.58 6.00 -22.09
C THR A 132 0.03 5.24 -20.88
N TYR A 133 -0.99 5.78 -20.22
CA TYR A 133 -1.62 5.12 -19.08
C TYR A 133 -2.43 3.87 -19.48
N GLN A 134 -3.08 3.89 -20.63
CA GLN A 134 -3.74 2.68 -21.15
C GLN A 134 -2.71 1.58 -21.43
N MET A 135 -1.52 1.92 -21.93
CA MET A 135 -0.42 0.95 -22.13
C MET A 135 0.06 0.32 -20.82
N VAL A 136 0.03 1.04 -19.70
CA VAL A 136 0.30 0.46 -18.35
C VAL A 136 -0.72 -0.65 -18.04
N PHE A 137 -2.00 -0.44 -18.37
CA PHE A 137 -3.04 -1.47 -18.13
C PHE A 137 -2.92 -2.64 -19.13
N VAL A 138 -2.57 -2.39 -20.39
CA VAL A 138 -2.32 -3.45 -21.42
C VAL A 138 -1.18 -4.37 -20.95
N ILE A 139 -0.06 -3.80 -20.52
CA ILE A 139 1.08 -4.57 -20.02
C ILE A 139 0.73 -5.28 -18.71
N GLY A 140 0.01 -4.58 -17.82
CA GLY A 140 -0.51 -5.17 -16.60
C GLY A 140 -1.48 -6.33 -16.84
N PHE A 141 -2.29 -6.27 -17.92
CA PHE A 141 -3.12 -7.37 -18.36
C PHE A 141 -2.29 -8.59 -18.74
N GLY A 142 -1.19 -8.39 -19.50
CA GLY A 142 -0.24 -9.47 -19.84
C GLY A 142 0.36 -10.15 -18.59
N PHE A 143 0.81 -9.38 -17.59
CA PHE A 143 1.30 -9.95 -16.32
C PHE A 143 0.21 -10.71 -15.56
N THR A 144 -1.04 -10.27 -15.66
CA THR A 144 -2.15 -10.98 -15.00
C THR A 144 -2.48 -12.31 -15.71
N ILE A 145 -2.27 -12.41 -17.02
CA ILE A 145 -2.34 -13.68 -17.74
C ILE A 145 -1.27 -14.65 -17.23
N ILE A 146 -0.03 -14.16 -17.04
CA ILE A 146 1.03 -15.00 -16.44
C ILE A 146 0.61 -15.49 -15.06
N SER A 147 0.06 -14.60 -14.24
CA SER A 147 -0.46 -14.96 -12.92
C SER A 147 -1.58 -15.99 -12.99
N LEU A 148 -2.46 -15.91 -14.02
CA LEU A 148 -3.50 -16.90 -14.26
C LEU A 148 -2.90 -18.28 -14.55
N ILE A 149 -1.89 -18.34 -15.45
CA ILE A 149 -1.20 -19.58 -15.79
C ILE A 149 -0.56 -20.20 -14.54
N VAL A 150 0.14 -19.40 -13.74
CA VAL A 150 0.77 -19.87 -12.49
C VAL A 150 -0.28 -20.38 -11.49
N ALA A 151 -1.44 -19.72 -11.41
CA ALA A 151 -2.51 -20.12 -10.50
C ALA A 151 -3.07 -21.52 -10.80
N PHE A 152 -3.00 -22.00 -12.04
CA PHE A 152 -3.41 -23.38 -12.40
C PHE A 152 -2.52 -24.46 -11.79
N PHE A 153 -1.28 -24.15 -11.42
CA PHE A 153 -0.36 -25.10 -10.78
C PHE A 153 -0.56 -25.21 -9.27
N ILE A 154 -1.37 -24.34 -8.66
CA ILE A 154 -1.69 -24.42 -7.23
C ILE A 154 -2.56 -25.64 -6.98
N ARG A 155 -2.20 -26.45 -6.00
CA ARG A 155 -2.94 -27.65 -5.61
C ARG A 155 -4.03 -27.27 -4.62
N ASP A 156 -5.26 -27.73 -4.86
CA ASP A 156 -6.40 -27.57 -3.95
C ASP A 156 -6.52 -28.72 -2.97
N HIS A 157 -7.21 -28.48 -1.86
CA HIS A 157 -7.54 -29.48 -0.86
C HIS A 157 -6.34 -30.21 -0.25
N ILE A 158 -5.23 -29.47 -0.05
CA ILE A 158 -4.03 -29.96 0.62
C ILE A 158 -3.73 -29.03 1.79
N GLU A 159 -3.40 -29.62 2.92
CA GLU A 159 -2.87 -28.91 4.10
C GLU A 159 -1.61 -29.63 4.58
N ILE A 160 -0.71 -28.90 5.22
CA ILE A 160 0.42 -29.49 5.93
C ILE A 160 0.03 -29.66 7.39
N ASN A 161 0.10 -30.89 7.92
CA ASN A 161 -0.14 -31.16 9.33
C ASN A 161 1.03 -30.69 10.20
N ASP A 162 0.88 -30.77 11.52
CA ASP A 162 1.93 -30.36 12.48
C ASP A 162 3.22 -31.21 12.34
N GLU A 163 3.16 -32.39 11.71
CA GLU A 163 4.29 -33.30 11.44
C GLU A 163 5.01 -32.97 10.12
N GLY A 164 4.52 -31.99 9.35
CA GLY A 164 5.08 -31.56 8.06
C GLY A 164 4.64 -32.40 6.87
N GLU A 165 3.64 -33.27 7.03
CA GLU A 165 3.14 -34.12 5.97
C GLU A 165 1.98 -33.48 5.22
N LEU A 166 1.88 -33.73 3.90
CA LEU A 166 0.80 -33.28 3.05
C LEU A 166 -0.45 -34.14 3.27
N VAL A 167 -1.46 -33.56 3.90
CA VAL A 167 -2.76 -34.20 4.16
C VAL A 167 -3.81 -33.65 3.21
N LYS A 168 -4.63 -34.54 2.62
CA LYS A 168 -5.80 -34.12 1.82
C LYS A 168 -6.91 -33.70 2.76
N THR A 169 -7.36 -32.44 2.65
CA THR A 169 -8.57 -32.00 3.34
C THR A 169 -9.81 -32.49 2.61
N PRO A 170 -10.79 -33.05 3.32
CA PRO A 170 -12.06 -33.47 2.72
C PRO A 170 -12.76 -32.24 2.12
N LYS A 171 -13.31 -32.40 0.91
CA LYS A 171 -14.25 -31.41 0.38
C LYS A 171 -15.40 -31.29 1.38
N LYS A 172 -15.62 -30.13 1.96
CA LYS A 172 -16.92 -29.87 2.59
C LYS A 172 -17.98 -30.04 1.52
N GLU A 173 -18.91 -30.98 1.69
CA GLU A 173 -20.08 -31.09 0.83
C GLU A 173 -20.84 -29.76 0.89
N LEU A 174 -20.94 -29.12 -0.24
CA LEU A 174 -21.62 -27.86 -0.35
C LEU A 174 -23.15 -28.09 -0.30
N GLY A 175 -23.78 -27.59 0.73
CA GLY A 175 -25.02 -26.87 0.52
C GLY A 175 -24.71 -25.72 -0.48
N SER A 176 -25.67 -25.24 -1.25
CA SER A 176 -25.41 -24.32 -2.37
C SER A 176 -24.36 -23.28 -1.99
N GLY A 177 -23.37 -22.94 -2.88
CA GLY A 177 -22.29 -22.02 -2.53
C GLY A 177 -22.79 -20.68 -1.98
N LEU A 178 -24.03 -20.31 -2.30
CA LEU A 178 -24.74 -19.14 -1.78
C LEU A 178 -25.09 -19.30 -0.31
N GLU A 179 -25.48 -20.49 0.14
CA GLU A 179 -25.84 -20.80 1.53
C GLU A 179 -24.62 -20.81 2.44
N SER A 180 -23.49 -21.28 1.95
CA SER A 180 -22.22 -21.22 2.66
C SER A 180 -21.72 -19.77 2.85
N VAL A 181 -21.84 -18.93 1.81
CA VAL A 181 -21.53 -17.50 1.91
C VAL A 181 -22.48 -16.79 2.87
N LYS A 182 -23.79 -17.12 2.84
CA LYS A 182 -24.79 -16.58 3.77
C LYS A 182 -24.47 -16.97 5.22
N ASN A 183 -24.19 -18.25 5.48
CA ASN A 183 -23.86 -18.72 6.83
C ASN A 183 -22.58 -18.05 7.37
N SER A 184 -21.56 -17.88 6.54
CA SER A 184 -20.35 -17.17 6.94
C SER A 184 -20.56 -15.67 7.14
N ALA A 185 -21.45 -15.04 6.40
CA ALA A 185 -21.84 -13.67 6.67
C ALA A 185 -22.57 -13.54 8.02
N ILE A 186 -23.41 -14.52 8.36
CA ILE A 186 -24.08 -14.60 9.66
C ILE A 186 -23.05 -14.85 10.77
N ASP A 187 -22.08 -15.75 10.57
CA ASP A 187 -21.03 -16.04 11.54
C ASP A 187 -20.16 -14.79 11.80
N VAL A 188 -19.75 -14.08 10.74
CA VAL A 188 -19.02 -12.81 10.85
C VAL A 188 -19.87 -11.75 11.58
N ALA A 189 -21.13 -11.61 11.23
CA ALA A 189 -22.04 -10.68 11.90
C ALA A 189 -22.23 -11.03 13.39
N THR A 190 -22.38 -12.30 13.72
CA THR A 190 -22.50 -12.81 15.09
C THR A 190 -21.21 -12.58 15.88
N MET A 191 -20.05 -12.86 15.26
CA MET A 191 -18.75 -12.61 15.84
C MET A 191 -18.56 -11.11 16.14
N LEU A 192 -18.87 -10.24 15.19
CA LEU A 192 -18.81 -8.80 15.37
C LEU A 192 -19.77 -8.33 16.48
N LYS A 193 -21.01 -8.83 16.50
CA LYS A 193 -21.97 -8.51 17.56
C LYS A 193 -21.43 -8.88 18.95
N ASN A 194 -20.81 -10.05 19.08
CA ASN A 194 -20.26 -10.52 20.36
C ASN A 194 -19.04 -9.68 20.81
N VAL A 195 -18.21 -9.23 19.87
CA VAL A 195 -17.03 -8.43 20.19
C VAL A 195 -17.39 -6.97 20.48
N VAL A 196 -18.35 -6.39 19.77
CA VAL A 196 -18.80 -4.99 19.95
C VAL A 196 -19.39 -4.75 21.36
N VAL A 197 -19.93 -5.79 22.01
CA VAL A 197 -20.46 -5.68 23.39
C VAL A 197 -19.32 -5.59 24.43
N GLU A 198 -18.11 -6.00 24.08
CA GLU A 198 -16.98 -6.04 24.99
C GLU A 198 -16.38 -4.64 25.20
N LYS A 199 -16.14 -4.29 26.46
CA LYS A 199 -15.50 -3.02 26.81
C LYS A 199 -14.06 -2.94 26.32
N THR A 200 -13.31 -4.05 26.35
CA THR A 200 -11.95 -4.20 25.81
C THR A 200 -11.91 -3.84 24.33
N PHE A 201 -12.93 -4.20 23.55
CA PHE A 201 -13.04 -3.82 22.16
C PHE A 201 -13.06 -2.31 21.95
N TRP A 202 -13.85 -1.56 22.72
CA TRP A 202 -13.94 -0.10 22.57
C TRP A 202 -12.67 0.61 23.04
N ILE A 203 -11.98 0.07 24.04
CA ILE A 203 -10.67 0.58 24.46
C ILE A 203 -9.67 0.35 23.33
N TYR A 204 -9.69 -0.83 22.71
CA TYR A 204 -8.85 -1.15 21.56
C TYR A 204 -9.14 -0.25 20.34
N ILE A 205 -10.41 -0.08 19.97
CA ILE A 205 -10.81 0.84 18.89
C ILE A 205 -10.37 2.29 19.20
N GLY A 206 -10.45 2.71 20.46
CA GLY A 206 -9.93 4.01 20.90
C GLY A 206 -8.43 4.16 20.59
N ILE A 207 -7.61 3.15 20.93
CA ILE A 207 -6.17 3.16 20.62
C ILE A 207 -5.94 3.16 19.10
N LEU A 208 -6.68 2.34 18.37
CA LEU A 208 -6.57 2.31 16.91
C LEU A 208 -6.95 3.65 16.28
N ALA A 209 -7.96 4.34 16.80
CA ALA A 209 -8.34 5.67 16.33
C ALA A 209 -7.21 6.70 16.52
N LEU A 210 -6.42 6.59 17.60
CA LEU A 210 -5.25 7.44 17.81
C LEU A 210 -4.15 7.21 16.75
N THR A 211 -4.10 6.05 16.12
CA THR A 211 -3.13 5.75 15.04
C THR A 211 -3.63 6.19 13.65
N LEU A 212 -4.85 6.70 13.54
CA LEU A 212 -5.47 7.05 12.27
C LEU A 212 -4.64 8.05 11.46
N PHE A 213 -4.16 9.10 12.12
CA PHE A 213 -3.51 10.22 11.44
C PHE A 213 -2.16 9.85 10.80
N VAL A 214 -1.33 9.03 11.45
CA VAL A 214 -0.08 8.55 10.83
C VAL A 214 -0.39 7.62 9.64
N ARG A 215 -1.48 6.87 9.69
CA ARG A 215 -1.94 6.06 8.56
C ARG A 215 -2.40 6.91 7.37
N CYS A 216 -2.95 8.09 7.64
CA CYS A 216 -3.28 9.03 6.57
C CYS A 216 -2.06 9.43 5.74
N VAL A 217 -0.87 9.57 6.34
CA VAL A 217 0.37 9.85 5.60
C VAL A 217 0.65 8.76 4.57
N PHE A 218 0.52 7.50 4.96
CA PHE A 218 0.72 6.37 4.05
C PHE A 218 -0.22 6.42 2.83
N PHE A 219 -1.48 6.85 3.03
CA PHE A 219 -2.41 7.00 1.90
C PHE A 219 -2.16 8.27 1.10
N HIS A 220 -1.73 9.37 1.71
CA HIS A 220 -1.26 10.55 0.98
C HIS A 220 -0.03 10.22 0.13
N PHE A 221 0.84 9.34 0.62
CA PHE A 221 1.96 8.82 -0.14
C PHE A 221 1.53 8.11 -1.44
N SER A 222 0.37 7.45 -1.44
CA SER A 222 -0.19 6.78 -2.64
C SER A 222 -1.09 7.68 -3.48
N TYR A 223 -1.82 8.62 -2.88
CA TYR A 223 -2.85 9.41 -3.57
C TYR A 223 -2.37 10.80 -3.96
N THR A 224 -1.54 11.43 -3.13
CA THR A 224 -1.06 12.80 -3.32
C THR A 224 0.30 12.84 -4.00
N PHE A 225 1.25 12.00 -3.54
CA PHE A 225 2.64 12.04 -3.98
C PHE A 225 2.82 11.90 -5.49
N PRO A 226 2.17 10.94 -6.20
CA PRO A 226 2.39 10.80 -7.65
C PRO A 226 2.01 12.06 -8.43
N LYS A 227 0.86 12.66 -8.12
CA LYS A 227 0.41 13.91 -8.78
C LYS A 227 1.27 15.09 -8.39
N TYR A 228 1.59 15.22 -7.10
CA TYR A 228 2.51 16.25 -6.62
C TYR A 228 3.86 16.16 -7.32
N GLY A 229 4.44 14.95 -7.38
CA GLY A 229 5.73 14.74 -8.01
C GLY A 229 5.74 15.11 -9.50
N ILE A 230 4.70 14.71 -10.26
CA ILE A 230 4.57 15.11 -11.67
C ILE A 230 4.44 16.64 -11.82
N SER A 231 3.70 17.29 -10.92
CA SER A 231 3.50 18.74 -10.97
C SER A 231 4.78 19.53 -10.66
N VAL A 232 5.62 19.02 -9.76
CA VAL A 232 6.85 19.71 -9.31
C VAL A 232 8.06 19.33 -10.14
N LEU A 233 8.20 18.04 -10.48
CA LEU A 233 9.36 17.51 -11.20
C LEU A 233 9.13 17.44 -12.72
N GLY A 234 7.91 17.67 -13.16
CA GLY A 234 7.51 17.60 -14.56
C GLY A 234 6.94 16.25 -14.99
N GLU A 235 6.21 16.24 -16.11
CA GLU A 235 5.79 15.02 -16.78
C GLU A 235 7.04 14.26 -17.25
N GLY A 236 7.01 12.93 -17.17
CA GLY A 236 8.18 12.09 -17.47
C GLY A 236 9.11 11.85 -16.28
N ALA A 237 8.95 12.57 -15.16
CA ALA A 237 9.74 12.29 -13.95
C ALA A 237 9.57 10.83 -13.48
N PRO A 238 10.65 10.16 -13.00
CA PRO A 238 10.62 8.76 -12.58
C PRO A 238 9.96 8.58 -11.21
N ILE A 239 8.68 8.93 -11.11
CA ILE A 239 7.90 8.92 -9.87
C ILE A 239 7.80 7.51 -9.28
N GLY A 240 7.66 6.49 -10.12
CA GLY A 240 7.62 5.11 -9.67
C GLY A 240 8.90 4.68 -8.98
N ASN A 241 10.07 5.08 -9.51
CA ASN A 241 11.37 4.80 -8.89
C ASN A 241 11.51 5.49 -7.53
N ILE A 242 11.14 6.77 -7.44
CA ILE A 242 11.26 7.54 -6.20
C ILE A 242 10.26 7.01 -5.16
N TYR A 243 9.00 6.85 -5.54
CA TYR A 243 7.92 6.48 -4.62
C TYR A 243 7.92 4.98 -4.30
N GLY A 244 7.75 4.13 -5.31
CA GLY A 244 7.47 2.72 -5.09
C GLY A 244 8.74 1.87 -4.94
N PHE A 245 9.73 2.07 -5.79
CA PHE A 245 10.98 1.30 -5.73
C PHE A 245 11.78 1.60 -4.46
N LEU A 246 12.06 2.87 -4.16
CA LEU A 246 12.85 3.25 -3.00
C LEU A 246 12.20 2.77 -1.69
N ASN A 247 10.90 3.04 -1.48
CA ASN A 247 10.18 2.59 -0.30
C ASN A 247 10.23 1.06 -0.17
N SER A 248 9.91 0.33 -1.23
CA SER A 248 9.84 -1.13 -1.18
C SER A 248 11.19 -1.78 -0.91
N VAL A 249 12.26 -1.30 -1.54
CA VAL A 249 13.62 -1.81 -1.31
C VAL A 249 14.06 -1.52 0.13
N LEU A 250 13.84 -0.31 0.60
CA LEU A 250 14.18 0.06 1.98
C LEU A 250 13.41 -0.78 3.01
N ILE A 251 12.12 -1.02 2.80
CA ILE A 251 11.28 -1.84 3.69
C ILE A 251 11.82 -3.27 3.83
N ILE A 252 12.25 -3.89 2.73
CA ILE A 252 12.79 -5.26 2.74
C ILE A 252 13.97 -5.38 3.71
N PHE A 253 14.84 -4.37 3.77
CA PHE A 253 16.00 -4.37 4.66
C PHE A 253 15.71 -3.75 6.04
N ALA A 254 14.97 -2.64 6.08
CA ALA A 254 14.74 -1.90 7.31
C ALA A 254 13.89 -2.69 8.33
N VAL A 255 12.83 -3.38 7.89
CA VAL A 255 11.94 -4.09 8.82
C VAL A 255 12.67 -5.19 9.62
N PRO A 256 13.47 -6.10 9.02
CA PRO A 256 14.24 -7.08 9.77
C PRO A 256 15.26 -6.44 10.72
N ILE A 257 15.99 -5.42 10.24
CA ILE A 257 17.02 -4.72 11.03
C ILE A 257 16.39 -4.04 12.24
N VAL A 258 15.34 -3.24 12.02
CA VAL A 258 14.61 -2.53 13.08
C VAL A 258 14.01 -3.52 14.07
N SER A 259 13.37 -4.59 13.59
CA SER A 259 12.79 -5.63 14.45
C SER A 259 13.83 -6.30 15.34
N TYR A 260 15.01 -6.57 14.80
CA TYR A 260 16.12 -7.16 15.57
C TYR A 260 16.66 -6.19 16.64
N ILE A 261 16.92 -4.95 16.28
CA ILE A 261 17.47 -3.93 17.19
C ILE A 261 16.48 -3.60 18.31
N THR A 262 15.19 -3.57 18.00
CA THR A 262 14.14 -3.12 18.91
C THR A 262 13.37 -4.24 19.61
N LYS A 263 13.85 -5.50 19.51
CA LYS A 263 13.16 -6.69 20.06
C LYS A 263 12.85 -6.63 21.56
N LYS A 264 13.62 -5.85 22.33
CA LYS A 264 13.43 -5.66 23.79
C LYS A 264 12.55 -4.46 24.14
N THR A 265 12.09 -3.69 23.14
CA THR A 265 11.29 -2.49 23.36
C THR A 265 9.81 -2.84 23.15
N SER A 266 8.93 -2.32 24.03
CA SER A 266 7.50 -2.60 23.92
C SER A 266 6.93 -2.10 22.60
N SER A 267 5.99 -2.86 22.03
CA SER A 267 5.27 -2.54 20.78
C SER A 267 4.65 -1.14 20.83
N TYR A 268 4.02 -0.77 21.96
CA TYR A 268 3.42 0.53 22.17
C TYR A 268 4.44 1.70 22.06
N LYS A 269 5.61 1.56 22.70
CA LYS A 269 6.68 2.55 22.62
C LYS A 269 7.20 2.75 21.21
N MET A 270 7.35 1.64 20.49
CA MET A 270 7.80 1.66 19.09
C MET A 270 6.76 2.29 18.16
N MET A 271 5.46 2.11 18.44
CA MET A 271 4.41 2.81 17.70
C MET A 271 4.52 4.33 17.83
N ILE A 272 4.80 4.85 19.02
CA ILE A 272 5.01 6.29 19.24
C ILE A 272 6.25 6.76 18.48
N ILE A 273 7.39 6.12 18.69
CA ILE A 273 8.67 6.53 18.08
C ILE A 273 8.56 6.52 16.55
N GLY A 274 8.04 5.43 15.97
CA GLY A 274 7.89 5.32 14.52
C GLY A 274 6.90 6.33 13.95
N SER A 275 5.80 6.63 14.65
CA SER A 275 4.86 7.66 14.20
C SER A 275 5.46 9.07 14.29
N VAL A 276 6.32 9.38 15.26
CA VAL A 276 7.09 10.63 15.29
C VAL A 276 7.98 10.73 14.05
N VAL A 277 8.78 9.70 13.80
CA VAL A 277 9.71 9.68 12.64
C VAL A 277 8.95 9.84 11.33
N SER A 278 7.86 9.08 11.13
CA SER A 278 7.04 9.17 9.91
C SER A 278 6.39 10.55 9.74
N SER A 279 5.93 11.17 10.83
CA SER A 279 5.31 12.50 10.77
C SER A 279 6.35 13.58 10.47
N LEU A 280 7.51 13.52 11.12
CA LEU A 280 8.60 14.47 10.90
C LEU A 280 9.17 14.37 9.47
N ALA A 281 9.15 13.20 8.86
CA ALA A 281 9.58 13.01 7.49
C ALA A 281 8.85 13.93 6.50
N CYS A 282 7.55 14.20 6.73
CA CYS A 282 6.78 15.10 5.86
C CYS A 282 7.34 16.52 5.82
N PHE A 283 7.94 17.00 6.90
CA PHE A 283 8.52 18.34 6.95
C PHE A 283 9.84 18.45 6.16
N ILE A 284 10.50 17.31 5.88
CA ILE A 284 11.68 17.28 5.00
C ILE A 284 11.29 17.68 3.57
N ALA A 285 10.11 17.25 3.10
CA ALA A 285 9.60 17.63 1.79
C ALA A 285 9.26 19.13 1.67
N VAL A 286 9.25 19.88 2.78
CA VAL A 286 9.02 21.33 2.82
C VAL A 286 10.33 22.10 2.77
N ILE A 287 11.48 21.46 3.00
CA ILE A 287 12.79 22.10 2.99
C ILE A 287 13.09 22.55 1.56
N PRO A 288 13.49 23.81 1.34
CA PRO A 288 13.82 24.29 0.01
C PRO A 288 14.91 23.44 -0.67
N PRO A 289 14.78 23.14 -1.96
CA PRO A 289 15.77 22.35 -2.71
C PRO A 289 17.18 22.92 -2.64
N SER A 290 17.32 24.26 -2.54
CA SER A 290 18.61 24.95 -2.39
C SER A 290 19.43 24.48 -1.19
N PHE A 291 18.77 23.99 -0.13
CA PHE A 291 19.47 23.41 1.01
C PHE A 291 20.27 22.15 0.64
N PHE A 292 19.84 21.44 -0.39
CA PHE A 292 20.42 20.18 -0.83
C PHE A 292 21.33 20.31 -2.06
N GLU A 293 21.47 21.50 -2.64
CA GLU A 293 22.29 21.73 -3.87
C GLU A 293 23.72 21.21 -3.71
N GLY A 294 24.33 21.40 -2.54
CA GLY A 294 25.67 20.90 -2.25
C GLY A 294 25.80 19.36 -2.37
N LEU A 295 24.71 18.60 -2.26
CA LEU A 295 24.72 17.14 -2.41
C LEU A 295 24.70 16.72 -3.89
N THR A 296 24.19 17.56 -4.78
CA THR A 296 23.98 17.21 -6.18
C THR A 296 25.29 16.89 -6.88
N ASN A 297 26.35 17.67 -6.63
CA ASN A 297 27.66 17.49 -7.24
C ASN A 297 28.61 16.58 -6.45
N THR A 298 28.07 15.66 -5.64
CA THR A 298 28.84 14.67 -4.88
C THR A 298 28.70 13.28 -5.50
N PRO A 299 29.52 12.29 -5.10
CA PRO A 299 29.32 10.89 -5.49
C PRO A 299 27.93 10.34 -5.19
N LEU A 300 27.25 10.87 -4.16
CA LEU A 300 25.86 10.53 -3.86
C LEU A 300 24.91 11.05 -4.95
N GLY A 301 25.11 12.28 -5.43
CA GLY A 301 24.33 12.82 -6.55
C GLY A 301 24.53 12.02 -7.83
N GLU A 302 25.77 11.63 -8.15
CA GLU A 302 26.05 10.75 -9.29
C GLU A 302 25.34 9.40 -9.16
N LEU A 303 25.38 8.80 -7.98
CA LEU A 303 24.67 7.53 -7.70
C LEU A 303 23.17 7.69 -7.93
N VAL A 304 22.57 8.76 -7.44
CA VAL A 304 21.13 8.99 -7.51
C VAL A 304 20.70 9.39 -8.92
N PHE A 305 21.29 10.43 -9.49
CA PHE A 305 20.76 11.07 -10.70
C PHE A 305 21.27 10.45 -12.01
N ILE A 306 22.48 9.88 -12.01
CA ILE A 306 23.03 9.21 -13.18
C ILE A 306 22.72 7.72 -13.16
N LYS A 307 23.12 7.02 -12.08
CA LYS A 307 23.08 5.54 -12.05
C LYS A 307 21.70 4.98 -11.71
N TRP A 308 20.97 5.62 -10.80
CA TRP A 308 19.66 5.11 -10.37
C TRP A 308 18.49 5.70 -11.16
N LEU A 309 18.33 7.03 -11.13
CA LEU A 309 17.19 7.69 -11.78
C LEU A 309 17.39 7.94 -13.28
N ASN A 310 18.65 7.88 -13.76
CA ASN A 310 19.03 8.11 -15.16
C ASN A 310 18.46 9.42 -15.74
N LEU A 311 18.54 10.51 -14.95
CA LEU A 311 18.04 11.82 -15.33
C LEU A 311 19.03 12.61 -16.18
N VAL A 312 20.33 12.35 -16.00
CA VAL A 312 21.44 12.98 -16.70
C VAL A 312 22.49 11.93 -17.05
N ASP A 313 23.21 12.15 -18.16
CA ASP A 313 24.19 11.20 -18.69
C ASP A 313 25.59 11.40 -18.10
N SER A 314 25.88 12.57 -17.52
CA SER A 314 27.21 12.91 -17.02
C SER A 314 27.17 13.90 -15.85
N PRO A 315 28.22 13.90 -14.98
CA PRO A 315 28.32 14.83 -13.86
C PRO A 315 28.31 16.30 -14.27
N GLU A 316 28.88 16.64 -15.45
CA GLU A 316 28.94 17.99 -15.95
C GLU A 316 27.56 18.60 -16.25
N LYS A 317 26.61 17.74 -16.68
CA LYS A 317 25.22 18.14 -16.91
C LYS A 317 24.43 18.35 -15.62
N MET A 318 24.84 17.76 -14.49
CA MET A 318 24.15 17.96 -13.22
C MET A 318 24.24 19.39 -12.71
N SER A 319 25.39 20.05 -12.90
CA SER A 319 25.65 21.40 -12.39
C SER A 319 24.82 22.50 -13.06
N GLY A 320 24.21 22.21 -14.22
CA GLY A 320 23.38 23.17 -14.98
C GLY A 320 21.88 23.05 -14.82
N ILE A 321 21.39 22.00 -14.10
CA ILE A 321 19.97 21.71 -14.05
C ILE A 321 19.46 21.95 -12.62
N THR A 322 18.92 23.14 -12.37
CA THR A 322 18.22 23.49 -11.12
C THR A 322 17.10 22.49 -10.77
N ALA A 323 16.47 21.91 -11.78
CA ALA A 323 15.42 20.90 -11.60
C ALA A 323 15.89 19.60 -10.90
N VAL A 324 17.18 19.27 -10.91
CA VAL A 324 17.70 18.04 -10.27
C VAL A 324 17.68 18.16 -8.75
N SER A 325 17.90 19.36 -8.20
CA SER A 325 17.86 19.56 -6.75
C SER A 325 16.45 19.39 -6.15
N GLU A 326 15.38 19.57 -6.94
CA GLU A 326 13.99 19.36 -6.53
C GLU A 326 13.67 17.93 -6.10
N TYR A 327 14.49 16.96 -6.54
CA TYR A 327 14.32 15.56 -6.17
C TYR A 327 14.74 15.26 -4.72
N TRP A 328 15.73 16.00 -4.18
CA TRP A 328 16.30 15.69 -2.87
C TRP A 328 15.32 15.71 -1.71
N PRO A 329 14.48 16.75 -1.54
CA PRO A 329 13.50 16.80 -0.45
C PRO A 329 12.58 15.59 -0.50
N LEU A 330 12.18 15.16 -1.71
CA LEU A 330 11.26 14.03 -1.89
C LEU A 330 11.95 12.70 -1.60
N ILE A 331 13.19 12.51 -2.04
CA ILE A 331 13.97 11.29 -1.77
C ILE A 331 14.22 11.14 -0.26
N PHE A 332 14.64 12.20 0.41
CA PHE A 332 14.86 12.18 1.86
C PHE A 332 13.56 12.00 2.65
N PHE A 333 12.47 12.63 2.19
CA PHE A 333 11.15 12.40 2.77
C PHE A 333 10.80 10.92 2.75
N ILE A 334 10.89 10.26 1.58
CA ILE A 334 10.58 8.85 1.44
C ILE A 334 11.50 7.97 2.28
N PHE A 335 12.80 8.26 2.27
CA PHE A 335 13.78 7.53 3.03
C PHE A 335 13.47 7.53 4.54
N ILE A 336 13.29 8.71 5.12
CA ILE A 336 12.99 8.85 6.56
C ILE A 336 11.58 8.33 6.90
N PHE A 337 10.60 8.59 6.02
CA PHE A 337 9.26 8.05 6.18
C PHE A 337 9.26 6.51 6.25
N THR A 338 10.02 5.86 5.35
CA THR A 338 10.13 4.40 5.31
C THR A 338 10.80 3.83 6.56
N ILE A 339 11.80 4.51 7.11
CA ILE A 339 12.38 4.15 8.40
C ILE A 339 11.31 4.22 9.50
N GLY A 340 10.57 5.32 9.57
CA GLY A 340 9.47 5.47 10.52
C GLY A 340 8.41 4.37 10.36
N GLU A 341 8.01 4.07 9.13
CA GLU A 341 7.06 3.02 8.79
C GLU A 341 7.56 1.64 9.25
N SER A 342 8.82 1.31 9.00
CA SER A 342 9.43 0.05 9.43
C SER A 342 9.44 -0.13 10.97
N ILE A 343 9.43 0.98 11.69
CA ILE A 343 9.38 1.00 13.16
C ILE A 343 7.96 0.75 13.68
N TRP A 344 6.95 1.49 13.20
CA TRP A 344 5.61 1.43 13.80
C TRP A 344 4.68 0.40 13.18
N SER A 345 4.79 0.14 11.87
CA SER A 345 3.80 -0.66 11.15
C SER A 345 3.75 -2.13 11.59
N PRO A 346 4.89 -2.87 11.73
CA PRO A 346 4.87 -4.23 12.27
C PRO A 346 4.44 -4.28 13.73
N ARG A 347 4.77 -3.23 14.50
CA ARG A 347 4.46 -3.14 15.94
C ARG A 347 2.98 -2.97 16.23
N LEU A 348 2.23 -2.39 15.30
CA LEU A 348 0.79 -2.29 15.46
C LEU A 348 0.12 -3.68 15.43
N MET A 349 0.55 -4.57 14.54
CA MET A 349 0.05 -5.95 14.50
C MET A 349 0.44 -6.73 15.74
N GLN A 350 1.70 -6.58 16.19
CA GLN A 350 2.18 -7.17 17.42
C GLN A 350 1.36 -6.67 18.63
N PHE A 351 1.18 -5.36 18.75
CA PHE A 351 0.38 -4.75 19.82
C PHE A 351 -1.06 -5.25 19.81
N THR A 352 -1.67 -5.39 18.64
CA THR A 352 -3.01 -5.96 18.49
C THR A 352 -3.10 -7.38 19.05
N ALA A 353 -2.11 -8.22 18.76
CA ALA A 353 -2.06 -9.58 19.27
C ALA A 353 -1.82 -9.64 20.79
N GLU A 354 -0.99 -8.70 21.32
CA GLU A 354 -0.67 -8.62 22.76
C GLU A 354 -1.90 -8.23 23.62
N ILE A 355 -2.80 -7.39 23.09
CA ILE A 355 -3.97 -6.91 23.86
C ILE A 355 -5.25 -7.69 23.59
N ALA A 356 -5.26 -8.54 22.59
CA ALA A 356 -6.43 -9.34 22.27
C ALA A 356 -6.73 -10.38 23.39
N PRO A 357 -8.00 -10.55 23.80
CA PRO A 357 -8.36 -11.61 24.71
C PRO A 357 -8.00 -12.99 24.13
N LYS A 358 -7.59 -13.93 25.01
CA LYS A 358 -7.23 -15.30 24.61
C LYS A 358 -8.33 -15.94 23.77
N GLY A 359 -7.96 -16.48 22.64
CA GLY A 359 -8.88 -17.15 21.69
C GLY A 359 -9.63 -16.19 20.75
N LYS A 360 -9.43 -14.85 20.87
CA LYS A 360 -10.00 -13.83 20.00
C LYS A 360 -8.96 -13.04 19.19
N GLU A 361 -7.69 -13.47 19.23
CA GLU A 361 -6.58 -12.79 18.59
C GLU A 361 -6.85 -12.56 17.08
N GLY A 362 -7.35 -13.57 16.39
CA GLY A 362 -7.71 -13.49 14.98
C GLY A 362 -8.77 -12.42 14.68
N THR A 363 -9.77 -12.30 15.55
CA THR A 363 -10.83 -11.28 15.44
C THR A 363 -10.27 -9.87 15.62
N TYR A 364 -9.46 -9.65 16.64
CA TYR A 364 -8.85 -8.34 16.90
C TYR A 364 -7.87 -7.94 15.79
N ILE A 365 -7.08 -8.88 15.25
CA ILE A 365 -6.23 -8.65 14.09
C ILE A 365 -7.07 -8.28 12.86
N ALA A 366 -8.18 -8.98 12.60
CA ALA A 366 -9.08 -8.62 11.51
C ALA A 366 -9.67 -7.21 11.67
N LEU A 367 -10.02 -6.82 12.90
CA LEU A 367 -10.55 -5.49 13.21
C LEU A 367 -9.49 -4.38 13.19
N SER A 368 -8.19 -4.71 13.31
CA SER A 368 -7.10 -3.74 13.18
C SER A 368 -7.05 -3.06 11.80
N ILE A 369 -7.76 -3.62 10.83
CA ILE A 369 -7.89 -3.07 9.47
C ILE A 369 -8.88 -1.89 9.42
N LEU A 370 -9.79 -1.75 10.39
CA LEU A 370 -10.81 -0.69 10.39
C LEU A 370 -10.25 0.74 10.23
N PRO A 371 -9.16 1.14 10.94
CA PRO A 371 -8.56 2.45 10.73
C PRO A 371 -8.00 2.67 9.32
N TRP A 372 -7.61 1.61 8.62
CA TRP A 372 -7.17 1.69 7.23
C TRP A 372 -8.30 2.15 6.30
N PHE A 373 -9.51 1.68 6.56
CA PHE A 373 -10.68 2.10 5.78
C PHE A 373 -11.10 3.52 6.12
N ALA A 374 -11.13 3.85 7.41
CA ALA A 374 -11.42 5.19 7.86
C ALA A 374 -10.42 6.20 7.26
N ALA A 375 -9.11 5.91 7.31
CA ALA A 375 -8.09 6.77 6.72
C ALA A 375 -8.30 7.01 5.22
N LYS A 376 -8.58 5.95 4.44
CA LYS A 376 -8.85 6.09 2.99
C LYS A 376 -10.05 6.98 2.68
N PHE A 377 -11.08 6.90 3.50
CA PHE A 377 -12.28 7.71 3.33
C PHE A 377 -11.99 9.21 3.47
N PHE A 378 -11.13 9.58 4.43
CA PHE A 378 -10.75 10.98 4.65
C PHE A 378 -9.68 11.46 3.67
N VAL A 379 -8.67 10.62 3.40
CA VAL A 379 -7.52 11.01 2.57
C VAL A 379 -7.90 11.27 1.12
N GLY A 380 -8.85 10.53 0.54
CA GLY A 380 -9.26 10.72 -0.85
C GLY A 380 -9.70 12.16 -1.15
N PRO A 381 -10.77 12.67 -0.49
CA PRO A 381 -11.22 14.06 -0.66
C PRO A 381 -10.15 15.08 -0.26
N MET A 382 -9.42 14.84 0.84
CA MET A 382 -8.38 15.74 1.32
C MET A 382 -7.22 15.85 0.30
N SER A 383 -6.79 14.72 -0.28
CA SER A 383 -5.78 14.71 -1.34
C SER A 383 -6.23 15.51 -2.55
N GLY A 384 -7.48 15.31 -3.00
CA GLY A 384 -8.05 16.08 -4.12
C GLY A 384 -8.10 17.58 -3.85
N LEU A 385 -8.48 17.99 -2.64
CA LEU A 385 -8.50 19.40 -2.22
C LEU A 385 -7.09 20.01 -2.19
N LEU A 386 -6.13 19.34 -1.57
CA LEU A 386 -4.76 19.83 -1.47
C LEU A 386 -4.10 19.95 -2.85
N ILE A 387 -4.29 18.95 -3.73
CA ILE A 387 -3.79 19.01 -5.11
C ILE A 387 -4.44 20.18 -5.85
N LYS A 388 -5.76 20.37 -5.74
CA LYS A 388 -6.44 21.50 -6.40
C LYS A 388 -5.91 22.87 -5.99
N ILE A 389 -5.51 23.02 -4.71
CA ILE A 389 -5.02 24.30 -4.18
C ILE A 389 -3.55 24.54 -4.58
N TYR A 390 -2.70 23.55 -4.44
CA TYR A 390 -1.25 23.73 -4.51
C TYR A 390 -0.59 23.26 -5.81
N THR A 391 -1.14 22.22 -6.43
CA THR A 391 -0.62 21.61 -7.66
C THR A 391 -1.77 21.25 -8.60
N PRO A 392 -2.47 22.26 -9.14
CA PRO A 392 -3.68 22.04 -9.94
C PRO A 392 -3.39 21.32 -11.24
N PHE A 393 -4.41 20.65 -11.77
CA PHE A 393 -4.38 19.94 -13.06
C PHE A 393 -5.54 20.42 -13.92
N GLU A 394 -5.28 20.52 -15.24
CA GLU A 394 -6.31 20.80 -16.25
C GLU A 394 -6.15 19.80 -17.39
N ASN A 395 -7.27 19.18 -17.79
CA ASN A 395 -7.30 18.17 -18.86
C ASN A 395 -6.27 17.02 -18.70
N GLY A 396 -5.90 16.70 -17.44
CA GLY A 396 -4.93 15.65 -17.13
C GLY A 396 -3.48 16.11 -17.09
N HIS A 397 -3.18 17.35 -17.47
CA HIS A 397 -1.84 17.93 -17.42
C HIS A 397 -1.66 18.79 -16.16
N PRO A 398 -0.45 18.82 -15.56
CA PRO A 398 -0.17 19.69 -14.45
C PRO A 398 -0.15 21.14 -14.91
N LEU A 399 -0.84 22.01 -14.18
CA LEU A 399 -0.65 23.45 -14.27
C LEU A 399 0.58 23.87 -13.43
N PRO A 400 1.12 25.09 -13.62
CA PRO A 400 2.19 25.58 -12.77
C PRO A 400 1.83 25.42 -11.29
N ALA A 401 2.72 24.78 -10.54
CA ALA A 401 2.54 24.60 -9.10
C ALA A 401 2.54 25.97 -8.39
N SER A 402 1.76 26.08 -7.32
CA SER A 402 1.85 27.25 -6.45
C SER A 402 3.28 27.44 -5.92
N PRO A 403 3.77 28.67 -5.72
CA PRO A 403 5.05 28.89 -5.03
C PRO A 403 5.13 28.17 -3.68
N ASP A 404 4.00 28.00 -3.02
CA ASP A 404 3.89 27.34 -1.72
C ASP A 404 3.50 25.85 -1.83
N HIS A 405 3.74 25.19 -2.98
CA HIS A 405 3.31 23.81 -3.24
C HIS A 405 3.76 22.81 -2.16
N ALA A 406 4.95 23.00 -1.57
CA ALA A 406 5.48 22.15 -0.52
C ALA A 406 4.62 22.15 0.77
N MET A 407 3.75 23.18 0.97
CA MET A 407 2.83 23.25 2.09
C MET A 407 1.84 22.08 2.15
N ILE A 408 1.63 21.36 1.05
CA ILE A 408 0.90 20.08 1.07
C ILE A 408 1.49 19.15 2.15
N TRP A 409 2.80 18.99 2.15
CA TRP A 409 3.50 18.10 3.07
C TRP A 409 3.55 18.65 4.49
N PHE A 410 3.57 19.97 4.64
CA PHE A 410 3.43 20.60 5.96
C PHE A 410 2.10 20.23 6.62
N TRP A 411 0.97 20.38 5.92
CA TRP A 411 -0.35 20.06 6.45
C TRP A 411 -0.52 18.57 6.74
N ILE A 412 -0.02 17.71 5.85
CA ILE A 412 -0.03 16.26 6.06
C ILE A 412 0.82 15.88 7.28
N GLY A 413 2.00 16.46 7.44
CA GLY A 413 2.88 16.23 8.58
C GLY A 413 2.29 16.74 9.90
N ALA A 414 1.70 17.93 9.90
CA ALA A 414 1.03 18.51 11.06
C ALA A 414 -0.16 17.63 11.52
N MET A 415 -0.96 17.15 10.58
CA MET A 415 -2.04 16.18 10.86
C MET A 415 -1.45 14.88 11.43
N ALA A 416 -0.39 14.36 10.86
CA ALA A 416 0.22 13.09 11.27
C ALA A 416 0.79 13.15 12.70
N LEU A 417 1.33 14.30 13.11
CA LEU A 417 1.81 14.53 14.48
C LEU A 417 0.72 14.37 15.55
N LEU A 418 -0.55 14.46 15.19
CA LEU A 418 -1.64 14.16 16.12
C LEU A 418 -1.56 12.72 16.64
N THR A 419 -1.08 11.76 15.87
CA THR A 419 -0.91 10.37 16.33
C THR A 419 0.08 10.25 17.50
N PRO A 420 1.36 10.63 17.38
CA PRO A 420 2.28 10.48 18.50
C PRO A 420 1.88 11.33 19.70
N VAL A 421 1.34 12.53 19.49
CA VAL A 421 0.85 13.41 20.57
C VAL A 421 -0.32 12.74 21.32
N THR A 422 -1.32 12.27 20.60
CA THR A 422 -2.48 11.62 21.22
C THR A 422 -2.13 10.29 21.89
N LEU A 423 -1.27 9.47 21.27
CA LEU A 423 -0.74 8.27 21.90
C LEU A 423 0.03 8.58 23.17
N PHE A 424 0.85 9.62 23.17
CA PHE A 424 1.60 10.02 24.36
C PHE A 424 0.68 10.51 25.49
N CYS A 425 -0.30 11.36 25.16
CA CYS A 425 -1.21 11.96 26.14
C CYS A 425 -2.25 10.96 26.67
N PHE A 426 -2.90 10.23 25.77
CA PHE A 426 -4.06 9.42 26.11
C PHE A 426 -3.77 7.92 26.19
N GLY A 427 -2.69 7.44 25.59
CA GLY A 427 -2.41 6.02 25.51
C GLY A 427 -2.17 5.37 26.87
N LYS A 428 -1.54 6.06 27.83
CA LYS A 428 -1.41 5.56 29.21
C LYS A 428 -2.76 5.30 29.87
N PHE A 429 -3.74 6.16 29.60
CA PHE A 429 -5.10 5.98 30.11
C PHE A 429 -5.76 4.73 29.54
N PHE A 430 -5.64 4.51 28.23
CA PHE A 430 -6.18 3.32 27.58
C PHE A 430 -5.45 2.04 28.01
N MET A 431 -4.13 2.07 28.10
CA MET A 431 -3.31 0.94 28.56
C MET A 431 -3.67 0.51 29.99
N ARG A 432 -3.85 1.47 30.92
CA ARG A 432 -4.26 1.19 32.28
C ARG A 432 -5.66 0.55 32.34
N LYS A 433 -6.58 0.97 31.48
CA LYS A 433 -7.91 0.35 31.40
C LYS A 433 -7.84 -1.09 30.85
N LEU A 434 -6.95 -1.37 29.88
CA LEU A 434 -6.74 -2.71 29.36
C LEU A 434 -6.18 -3.66 30.43
N SER A 435 -5.17 -3.25 31.20
CA SER A 435 -4.58 -4.08 32.24
C SER A 435 -5.57 -4.44 33.35
N VAL A 436 -6.44 -3.52 33.76
CA VAL A 436 -7.50 -3.77 34.75
C VAL A 436 -8.58 -4.74 34.23
N GLU A 437 -8.82 -4.77 32.92
CA GLU A 437 -9.82 -5.65 32.33
C GLU A 437 -9.26 -7.06 32.03
N SER A 438 -7.94 -7.19 31.81
CA SER A 438 -7.27 -8.49 31.60
C SER A 438 -7.05 -9.28 32.90
N GLU A 439 -7.18 -8.65 34.06
CA GLU A 439 -7.09 -9.25 35.39
C GLU A 439 -8.46 -9.71 35.93
N LYS A 440 -9.55 -9.37 35.26
CA LYS A 440 -10.92 -9.84 35.53
C LYS A 440 -11.30 -10.99 34.64
#